data_df04e4e600010a70fdee38fb9364cff9
#
_entry.id   df04e4e600010a70fdee38fb9364cff9
#
_cell.length_a   1.000
_cell.length_b   1.000
_cell.length_c   1.000
_cell.angle_alpha   90.00
_cell.angle_beta   90.00
_cell.angle_gamma   90.00
#
_symmetry.space_group_name_H-M   'P 1'
#
loop_
_entity.id
_entity.type
_entity.pdbx_description
1 polymer ?
#
loop_
_entity_poly.entity_id
_entity_poly.type
_entity_poly.pdbx_seq_one_letter_code
_entity_poly.pdbx_strand_id
1 'polypeptide(L)'
;LTTKTYDTDKAIADILRLSQCYCPVVSLQNGCGNLEKLAERLGRERSLAGRVITGFEIKEPGRVTITVSADAVHIGGCVRGVIPTAAKRLAEALDHAGLPSIAVEDVFQSLYAKLLYNCALNPLGAILGVHYGALGENAETRRLMDEVMDETFAVIDAMGGTTPWIDAPAYRQVFYNKLLPATYNHRPSMLQDLENHKPTEVEAMVGYVAASS
;
A
#
# COMPACT_ATOMS: atom_id res chain seq x y z
N LEU A 1 8.17 -1.38 -10.11
CA LEU A 1 7.29 -2.53 -10.24
C LEU A 1 5.88 -2.09 -9.91
N THR A 2 4.96 -2.23 -10.87
CA THR A 2 3.56 -1.75 -10.79
C THR A 2 2.55 -2.83 -11.22
N THR A 3 3.00 -4.08 -11.29
CA THR A 3 2.12 -5.23 -11.53
C THR A 3 1.23 -5.47 -10.31
N LYS A 4 0.16 -6.24 -10.47
CA LYS A 4 -0.58 -6.76 -9.31
C LYS A 4 0.31 -7.66 -8.46
N THR A 5 0.06 -7.75 -7.16
CA THR A 5 0.95 -8.43 -6.19
C THR A 5 1.08 -9.93 -6.43
N TYR A 6 0.07 -10.58 -6.99
CA TYR A 6 0.13 -11.99 -7.38
C TYR A 6 1.09 -12.28 -8.54
N ASP A 7 1.52 -11.24 -9.30
CA ASP A 7 2.51 -11.34 -10.36
C ASP A 7 3.95 -10.97 -9.91
N THR A 8 4.15 -10.65 -8.64
CA THR A 8 5.45 -10.16 -8.11
C THR A 8 6.58 -11.16 -8.38
N ASP A 9 6.37 -12.44 -8.09
CA ASP A 9 7.40 -13.47 -8.26
C ASP A 9 7.78 -13.65 -9.73
N LYS A 10 6.80 -13.60 -10.64
CA LYS A 10 7.04 -13.64 -12.08
C LYS A 10 7.83 -12.42 -12.54
N ALA A 11 7.44 -11.22 -12.10
CA ALA A 11 8.14 -9.99 -12.45
C ALA A 11 9.60 -9.98 -11.94
N ILE A 12 9.85 -10.49 -10.73
CA ILE A 12 11.22 -10.67 -10.20
C ILE A 12 12.01 -11.64 -11.08
N ALA A 13 11.42 -12.77 -11.45
CA ALA A 13 12.08 -13.74 -12.33
C ALA A 13 12.44 -13.14 -13.70
N ASP A 14 11.57 -12.30 -14.26
CA ASP A 14 11.84 -11.61 -15.53
C ASP A 14 12.95 -10.55 -15.36
N ILE A 15 13.00 -9.80 -14.26
CA ILE A 15 14.08 -8.87 -13.94
C ILE A 15 15.44 -9.61 -13.83
N LEU A 16 15.46 -10.77 -13.16
CA LEU A 16 16.68 -11.57 -13.00
C LEU A 16 17.23 -12.10 -14.34
N ARG A 17 16.38 -12.32 -15.34
CA ARG A 17 16.81 -12.72 -16.69
C ARG A 17 17.53 -11.59 -17.44
N LEU A 18 17.31 -10.34 -17.05
CA LEU A 18 18.01 -9.19 -17.59
C LEU A 18 19.42 -9.09 -16.97
N SER A 19 20.27 -10.05 -17.25
CA SER A 19 21.55 -10.35 -16.55
C SER A 19 22.56 -9.20 -16.46
N GLN A 20 22.37 -8.11 -17.20
CA GLN A 20 23.25 -6.94 -17.19
C GLN A 20 22.61 -5.73 -16.46
N CYS A 21 21.42 -5.84 -15.93
CA CYS A 21 20.73 -4.74 -15.25
C CYS A 21 20.90 -4.84 -13.73
N TYR A 22 21.79 -4.04 -13.17
CA TYR A 22 21.99 -3.89 -11.73
C TYR A 22 21.27 -2.66 -11.15
N CYS A 23 20.24 -2.14 -11.84
CA CYS A 23 19.49 -1.00 -11.34
C CYS A 23 18.70 -1.37 -10.06
N PRO A 24 18.48 -0.41 -9.15
CA PRO A 24 17.51 -0.54 -8.08
C PRO A 24 16.10 -0.80 -8.62
N VAL A 25 15.33 -1.60 -7.89
CA VAL A 25 13.95 -1.92 -8.22
C VAL A 25 13.05 -1.39 -7.10
N VAL A 26 12.07 -0.56 -7.46
CA VAL A 26 11.07 -0.06 -6.51
C VAL A 26 9.74 -0.76 -6.75
N SER A 27 9.14 -1.31 -5.69
CA SER A 27 7.74 -1.74 -5.71
C SER A 27 6.84 -0.56 -5.34
N LEU A 28 5.93 -0.20 -6.22
CA LEU A 28 4.83 0.75 -5.97
C LEU A 28 3.49 0.02 -5.79
N GLN A 29 3.55 -1.27 -5.56
CA GLN A 29 2.39 -2.14 -5.41
C GLN A 29 1.67 -1.88 -4.09
N ASN A 30 0.39 -2.21 -4.03
CA ASN A 30 -0.38 -2.15 -2.78
C ASN A 30 0.02 -3.27 -1.81
N GLY A 31 -0.33 -3.09 -0.53
CA GLY A 31 -0.09 -4.09 0.51
C GLY A 31 1.37 -4.18 0.96
N CYS A 32 1.66 -5.22 1.70
CA CYS A 32 2.97 -5.51 2.29
C CYS A 32 3.51 -6.86 1.79
N GLY A 33 4.78 -7.17 2.12
CA GLY A 33 5.47 -8.39 1.68
C GLY A 33 6.20 -8.24 0.34
N ASN A 34 5.90 -7.24 -0.47
CA ASN A 34 6.54 -7.04 -1.78
C ASN A 34 8.01 -6.61 -1.67
N LEU A 35 8.33 -5.73 -0.71
CA LEU A 35 9.70 -5.28 -0.46
C LEU A 35 10.57 -6.44 0.04
N GLU A 36 10.03 -7.26 0.92
CA GLU A 36 10.70 -8.45 1.46
C GLU A 36 11.01 -9.46 0.35
N LYS A 37 10.06 -9.75 -0.53
CA LYS A 37 10.27 -10.59 -1.72
C LYS A 37 11.34 -10.04 -2.65
N LEU A 38 11.32 -8.73 -2.92
CA LEU A 38 12.39 -8.08 -3.70
C LEU A 38 13.74 -8.23 -3.02
N ALA A 39 13.82 -7.97 -1.71
CA ALA A 39 15.05 -8.04 -0.93
C ALA A 39 15.65 -9.44 -0.89
N GLU A 40 14.81 -10.45 -0.74
CA GLU A 40 15.23 -11.87 -0.76
C GLU A 40 15.86 -12.27 -2.11
N ARG A 41 15.27 -11.83 -3.22
CA ARG A 41 15.65 -12.28 -4.57
C ARG A 41 16.67 -11.37 -5.27
N LEU A 42 16.62 -10.07 -5.04
CA LEU A 42 17.49 -9.08 -5.69
C LEU A 42 18.58 -8.50 -4.77
N GLY A 43 18.45 -8.76 -3.46
CA GLY A 43 19.29 -8.16 -2.43
C GLY A 43 18.73 -6.83 -1.89
N ARG A 44 18.99 -6.57 -0.60
CA ARG A 44 18.44 -5.40 0.14
C ARG A 44 18.85 -4.06 -0.46
N GLU A 45 20.07 -3.96 -0.99
CA GLU A 45 20.62 -2.72 -1.56
C GLU A 45 19.94 -2.28 -2.84
N ARG A 46 19.37 -3.24 -3.59
CA ARG A 46 18.64 -2.99 -4.84
C ARG A 46 17.16 -2.82 -4.65
N SER A 47 16.62 -3.13 -3.48
CA SER A 47 15.20 -3.24 -3.23
C SER A 47 14.67 -2.01 -2.51
N LEU A 48 13.70 -1.37 -3.13
CA LEU A 48 13.00 -0.20 -2.61
C LEU A 48 11.49 -0.47 -2.62
N ALA A 49 10.78 0.23 -1.75
CA ALA A 49 9.32 0.32 -1.82
C ALA A 49 8.87 1.77 -1.88
N GLY A 50 7.69 1.98 -2.44
CA GLY A 50 7.02 3.26 -2.43
C GLY A 50 5.56 3.11 -2.00
N ARG A 51 5.16 3.87 -0.99
CA ARG A 51 3.77 4.01 -0.59
C ARG A 51 3.11 5.09 -1.43
N VAL A 52 2.13 4.71 -2.23
CA VAL A 52 1.39 5.59 -3.13
C VAL A 52 -0.04 5.78 -2.61
N ILE A 53 -0.48 7.04 -2.41
CA ILE A 53 -1.88 7.41 -2.12
C ILE A 53 -2.36 8.35 -3.23
N THR A 54 -2.11 7.96 -4.45
CA THR A 54 -2.56 8.66 -5.65
C THR A 54 -3.46 7.70 -6.43
N GLY A 55 -4.64 8.16 -6.76
CA GLY A 55 -5.57 7.41 -7.61
C GLY A 55 -5.26 7.66 -9.08
N PHE A 56 -5.11 6.59 -9.83
CA PHE A 56 -4.91 6.62 -11.27
C PHE A 56 -6.04 5.89 -11.98
N GLU A 57 -6.57 6.48 -13.02
CA GLU A 57 -7.60 5.89 -13.87
C GLU A 57 -7.13 5.83 -15.32
N ILE A 58 -7.27 4.66 -15.93
CA ILE A 58 -7.02 4.47 -17.37
C ILE A 58 -8.37 4.42 -18.07
N LYS A 59 -8.77 5.53 -18.70
CA LYS A 59 -10.01 5.61 -19.47
C LYS A 59 -9.89 5.04 -20.87
N GLU A 60 -8.71 5.13 -21.44
CA GLU A 60 -8.37 4.59 -22.75
C GLU A 60 -6.89 4.19 -22.78
N PRO A 61 -6.48 3.25 -23.64
CA PRO A 61 -5.07 2.83 -23.71
C PRO A 61 -4.13 4.02 -23.94
N GLY A 62 -3.08 4.10 -23.13
CA GLY A 62 -2.07 5.15 -23.22
C GLY A 62 -2.44 6.48 -22.53
N ARG A 63 -3.64 6.62 -21.94
CA ARG A 63 -4.08 7.83 -21.24
C ARG A 63 -4.41 7.55 -19.78
N VAL A 64 -3.58 8.07 -18.90
CA VAL A 64 -3.76 7.98 -17.44
C VAL A 64 -4.24 9.31 -16.90
N THR A 65 -5.28 9.28 -16.08
CA THR A 65 -5.79 10.45 -15.36
C THR A 65 -5.51 10.27 -13.87
N ILE A 66 -4.93 11.30 -13.24
CA ILE A 66 -4.81 11.36 -11.77
C ILE A 66 -6.16 11.83 -11.24
N THR A 67 -6.84 10.98 -10.46
CA THR A 67 -8.17 11.26 -9.91
C THR A 67 -8.10 11.87 -8.51
N VAL A 68 -7.07 11.50 -7.75
CA VAL A 68 -6.80 12.01 -6.41
C VAL A 68 -5.30 11.92 -6.12
N SER A 69 -4.76 12.90 -5.41
CA SER A 69 -3.42 12.86 -4.85
C SER A 69 -3.53 13.35 -3.40
N ALA A 70 -3.62 12.40 -2.47
CA ALA A 70 -3.90 12.71 -1.06
C ALA A 70 -2.63 13.00 -0.26
N ASP A 71 -1.48 12.49 -0.70
CA ASP A 71 -0.18 12.66 -0.05
C ASP A 71 0.94 12.35 -1.04
N ALA A 72 2.16 12.81 -0.72
CA ALA A 72 3.36 12.49 -1.49
C ALA A 72 3.62 10.97 -1.54
N VAL A 73 4.28 10.51 -2.60
CA VAL A 73 4.81 9.14 -2.65
C VAL A 73 5.99 9.03 -1.70
N HIS A 74 5.93 8.15 -0.70
CA HIS A 74 7.02 7.90 0.22
C HIS A 74 7.88 6.75 -0.29
N ILE A 75 9.16 6.99 -0.55
CA ILE A 75 10.08 6.00 -1.11
C ILE A 75 11.20 5.72 -0.11
N GLY A 76 11.43 4.44 0.19
CA GLY A 76 12.49 4.03 1.11
C GLY A 76 13.01 2.63 0.85
N GLY A 77 14.00 2.22 1.63
CA GLY A 77 14.67 0.93 1.50
C GLY A 77 14.31 -0.05 2.61
N CYS A 78 14.99 -1.20 2.60
CA CYS A 78 14.77 -2.30 3.55
C CYS A 78 15.35 -2.04 4.96
N VAL A 79 16.16 -1.01 5.14
CA VAL A 79 16.83 -0.72 6.43
C VAL A 79 16.22 0.54 7.03
N ARG A 80 15.57 0.39 8.18
CA ARG A 80 14.98 1.52 8.92
C ARG A 80 16.07 2.48 9.39
N GLY A 81 15.78 3.77 9.39
CA GLY A 81 16.72 4.83 9.78
C GLY A 81 17.74 5.18 8.69
N VAL A 82 17.63 4.59 7.49
CA VAL A 82 18.55 4.85 6.38
C VAL A 82 17.78 5.22 5.13
N ILE A 83 18.12 6.36 4.54
CA ILE A 83 17.60 6.75 3.23
C ILE A 83 18.59 6.33 2.13
N PRO A 84 18.26 5.32 1.30
CA PRO A 84 19.14 4.94 0.19
C PRO A 84 19.28 6.08 -0.83
N THR A 85 20.47 6.24 -1.40
CA THR A 85 20.72 7.24 -2.45
C THR A 85 19.78 7.05 -3.66
N ALA A 86 19.47 5.81 -4.01
CA ALA A 86 18.53 5.51 -5.08
C ALA A 86 17.10 5.99 -4.76
N ALA A 87 16.66 5.89 -3.49
CA ALA A 87 15.37 6.41 -3.07
C ALA A 87 15.30 7.95 -3.17
N LYS A 88 16.36 8.65 -2.75
CA LYS A 88 16.46 10.11 -2.91
C LYS A 88 16.35 10.54 -4.36
N ARG A 89 17.20 9.96 -5.22
CA ARG A 89 17.21 10.29 -6.65
C ARG A 89 15.88 10.00 -7.34
N LEU A 90 15.21 8.90 -7.00
CA LEU A 90 13.91 8.57 -7.56
C LEU A 90 12.83 9.54 -7.07
N ALA A 91 12.80 9.85 -5.77
CA ALA A 91 11.86 10.82 -5.20
C ALA A 91 12.00 12.19 -5.85
N GLU A 92 13.24 12.69 -5.99
CA GLU A 92 13.53 13.95 -6.66
C GLU A 92 13.08 13.95 -8.13
N ALA A 93 13.35 12.86 -8.87
CA ALA A 93 12.94 12.74 -10.26
C ALA A 93 11.41 12.73 -10.44
N LEU A 94 10.67 12.03 -9.56
CA LEU A 94 9.22 11.99 -9.59
C LEU A 94 8.61 13.34 -9.20
N ASP A 95 9.17 13.99 -8.17
CA ASP A 95 8.71 15.31 -7.73
C ASP A 95 8.89 16.36 -8.84
N HIS A 96 10.05 16.41 -9.47
CA HIS A 96 10.32 17.27 -10.63
C HIS A 96 9.40 16.98 -11.83
N ALA A 97 8.95 15.72 -11.96
CA ALA A 97 8.00 15.33 -13.01
C ALA A 97 6.53 15.68 -12.65
N GLY A 98 6.28 16.30 -11.50
CA GLY A 98 4.96 16.72 -11.07
C GLY A 98 4.18 15.67 -10.26
N LEU A 99 4.83 14.58 -9.85
CA LEU A 99 4.30 13.62 -8.89
C LEU A 99 4.97 13.82 -7.53
N PRO A 100 4.33 14.52 -6.57
CA PRO A 100 4.93 14.80 -5.27
C PRO A 100 5.49 13.54 -4.62
N SER A 101 6.78 13.55 -4.30
CA SER A 101 7.49 12.36 -3.81
C SER A 101 8.59 12.75 -2.84
N ILE A 102 8.77 11.96 -1.79
CA ILE A 102 9.81 12.13 -0.78
C ILE A 102 10.51 10.81 -0.47
N ALA A 103 11.79 10.89 -0.17
CA ALA A 103 12.53 9.76 0.37
C ALA A 103 12.41 9.74 1.90
N VAL A 104 12.14 8.56 2.46
CA VAL A 104 11.88 8.37 3.90
C VAL A 104 12.84 7.36 4.52
N GLU A 105 13.14 7.54 5.80
CA GLU A 105 14.02 6.65 6.58
C GLU A 105 13.34 5.31 6.93
N ASP A 106 12.02 5.31 7.06
CA ASP A 106 11.21 4.13 7.34
C ASP A 106 9.99 4.07 6.41
N VAL A 107 10.15 3.38 5.30
CA VAL A 107 9.03 3.17 4.36
C VAL A 107 8.00 2.20 4.93
N PHE A 108 8.39 1.28 5.84
CA PHE A 108 7.46 0.34 6.46
C PHE A 108 6.40 1.06 7.28
N GLN A 109 6.77 2.13 8.02
CA GLN A 109 5.79 2.95 8.73
C GLN A 109 4.70 3.49 7.78
N SER A 110 5.11 3.95 6.60
CA SER A 110 4.17 4.44 5.59
C SER A 110 3.32 3.33 4.96
N LEU A 111 3.92 2.16 4.73
CA LEU A 111 3.21 0.98 4.22
C LEU A 111 2.20 0.46 5.24
N TYR A 112 2.56 0.35 6.50
CA TYR A 112 1.67 -0.08 7.58
C TYR A 112 0.52 0.90 7.81
N ALA A 113 0.78 2.20 7.72
CA ALA A 113 -0.28 3.21 7.76
C ALA A 113 -1.34 3.01 6.65
N LYS A 114 -0.88 2.67 5.44
CA LYS A 114 -1.78 2.34 4.32
C LYS A 114 -2.42 0.96 4.48
N LEU A 115 -1.70 -0.01 5.06
CA LEU A 115 -2.21 -1.36 5.32
C LEU A 115 -3.43 -1.32 6.26
N LEU A 116 -3.34 -0.59 7.37
CA LEU A 116 -4.45 -0.37 8.31
C LEU A 116 -5.72 0.12 7.59
N TYR A 117 -5.57 1.12 6.74
CA TYR A 117 -6.66 1.67 5.95
C TYR A 117 -7.24 0.64 4.97
N ASN A 118 -6.37 -0.06 4.26
CA ASN A 118 -6.78 -1.04 3.25
C ASN A 118 -7.42 -2.27 3.85
N CYS A 119 -6.90 -2.82 4.95
CA CYS A 119 -7.47 -3.99 5.62
C CYS A 119 -8.88 -3.73 6.16
N ALA A 120 -9.12 -2.55 6.72
CA ALA A 120 -10.43 -2.18 7.23
C ALA A 120 -11.48 -1.99 6.12
N LEU A 121 -11.11 -1.46 4.96
CA LEU A 121 -12.07 -0.98 3.97
C LEU A 121 -12.19 -1.88 2.72
N ASN A 122 -11.07 -2.32 2.15
CA ASN A 122 -11.09 -2.99 0.84
C ASN A 122 -11.84 -4.32 0.86
N PRO A 123 -11.53 -5.29 1.76
CA PRO A 123 -12.22 -6.58 1.77
C PRO A 123 -13.69 -6.44 2.10
N LEU A 124 -14.01 -5.66 3.12
CA LEU A 124 -15.38 -5.49 3.58
C LEU A 124 -16.25 -4.81 2.53
N GLY A 125 -15.74 -3.76 1.90
CA GLY A 125 -16.44 -3.09 0.81
C GLY A 125 -16.59 -3.96 -0.43
N ALA A 126 -15.62 -4.83 -0.72
CA ALA A 126 -15.71 -5.79 -1.83
C ALA A 126 -16.77 -6.88 -1.56
N ILE A 127 -16.82 -7.44 -0.34
CA ILE A 127 -17.79 -8.47 0.05
C ILE A 127 -19.21 -7.91 0.01
N LEU A 128 -19.41 -6.68 0.50
CA LEU A 128 -20.72 -6.05 0.58
C LEU A 128 -21.15 -5.31 -0.70
N GLY A 129 -20.22 -5.13 -1.66
CA GLY A 129 -20.49 -4.43 -2.92
C GLY A 129 -20.76 -2.93 -2.75
N VAL A 130 -20.13 -2.28 -1.76
CA VAL A 130 -20.41 -0.88 -1.40
C VAL A 130 -19.16 0.00 -1.42
N HIS A 131 -19.36 1.33 -1.53
CA HIS A 131 -18.30 2.33 -1.36
C HIS A 131 -17.95 2.51 0.13
N TYR A 132 -16.80 3.16 0.39
CA TYR A 132 -16.26 3.27 1.76
C TYR A 132 -17.19 3.99 2.74
N GLY A 133 -17.88 5.05 2.31
CA GLY A 133 -18.81 5.80 3.17
C GLY A 133 -19.93 4.93 3.73
N ALA A 134 -20.50 4.04 2.92
CA ALA A 134 -21.57 3.13 3.36
C ALA A 134 -21.12 2.20 4.50
N LEU A 135 -19.83 1.80 4.53
CA LEU A 135 -19.27 1.02 5.64
C LEU A 135 -19.26 1.84 6.95
N GLY A 136 -19.03 3.14 6.85
CA GLY A 136 -19.00 4.04 8.00
C GLY A 136 -20.38 4.40 8.54
N GLU A 137 -21.43 4.20 7.78
CA GLU A 137 -22.82 4.53 8.18
C GLU A 137 -23.49 3.42 8.99
N ASN A 138 -23.02 2.18 8.89
CA ASN A 138 -23.61 1.03 9.56
C ASN A 138 -22.79 0.66 10.81
N ALA A 139 -23.48 0.45 11.94
CA ALA A 139 -22.84 0.15 13.23
C ALA A 139 -22.06 -1.18 13.21
N GLU A 140 -22.59 -2.21 12.53
CA GLU A 140 -21.96 -3.53 12.48
C GLU A 140 -20.68 -3.52 11.62
N THR A 141 -20.70 -2.82 10.49
CA THR A 141 -19.49 -2.66 9.67
C THR A 141 -18.45 -1.81 10.37
N ARG A 142 -18.85 -0.77 11.13
CA ARG A 142 -17.91 0.00 11.96
C ARG A 142 -17.24 -0.90 13.01
N ARG A 143 -18.03 -1.75 13.71
CA ARG A 143 -17.48 -2.70 14.69
C ARG A 143 -16.47 -3.65 14.06
N LEU A 144 -16.79 -4.22 12.89
CA LEU A 144 -15.85 -5.08 12.15
C LEU A 144 -14.58 -4.33 11.72
N MET A 145 -14.70 -3.09 11.23
CA MET A 145 -13.53 -2.27 10.89
C MET A 145 -12.66 -1.98 12.11
N ASP A 146 -13.28 -1.72 13.27
CA ASP A 146 -12.56 -1.48 14.52
C ASP A 146 -11.77 -2.73 14.97
N GLU A 147 -12.39 -3.92 14.92
CA GLU A 147 -11.75 -5.21 15.22
C GLU A 147 -10.56 -5.46 14.26
N VAL A 148 -10.74 -5.25 12.96
CA VAL A 148 -9.66 -5.40 11.96
C VAL A 148 -8.51 -4.42 12.22
N MET A 149 -8.80 -3.17 12.62
CA MET A 149 -7.77 -2.20 12.99
C MET A 149 -6.99 -2.64 14.23
N ASP A 150 -7.68 -3.14 15.27
CA ASP A 150 -7.04 -3.62 16.49
C ASP A 150 -6.13 -4.83 16.22
N GLU A 151 -6.59 -5.81 15.46
CA GLU A 151 -5.78 -6.96 15.04
C GLU A 151 -4.57 -6.55 14.20
N THR A 152 -4.77 -5.66 13.23
CA THR A 152 -3.67 -5.17 12.37
C THR A 152 -2.62 -4.42 13.18
N PHE A 153 -3.02 -3.58 14.14
CA PHE A 153 -2.09 -2.92 15.05
C PHE A 153 -1.30 -3.91 15.91
N ALA A 154 -1.97 -4.90 16.49
CA ALA A 154 -1.33 -5.92 17.31
C ALA A 154 -0.26 -6.70 16.52
N VAL A 155 -0.55 -7.04 15.27
CA VAL A 155 0.41 -7.73 14.39
C VAL A 155 1.58 -6.82 14.03
N ILE A 156 1.33 -5.56 13.67
CA ILE A 156 2.39 -4.59 13.37
C ILE A 156 3.34 -4.43 14.57
N ASP A 157 2.79 -4.30 15.77
CA ASP A 157 3.57 -4.18 17.00
C ASP A 157 4.38 -5.44 17.30
N ALA A 158 3.78 -6.62 17.17
CA ALA A 158 4.47 -7.91 17.34
C ALA A 158 5.63 -8.10 16.35
N MET A 159 5.54 -7.56 15.15
CA MET A 159 6.64 -7.54 14.16
C MET A 159 7.71 -6.48 14.48
N GLY A 160 7.58 -5.68 15.55
CA GLY A 160 8.42 -4.53 15.84
C GLY A 160 8.25 -3.39 14.83
N GLY A 161 7.09 -3.34 14.17
CA GLY A 161 6.71 -2.27 13.26
C GLY A 161 6.28 -1.01 14.02
N THR A 162 6.20 0.09 13.30
CA THR A 162 5.69 1.37 13.81
C THR A 162 4.70 1.97 12.85
N THR A 163 3.79 2.78 13.36
CA THR A 163 2.85 3.58 12.58
C THR A 163 2.97 5.05 13.00
N PRO A 164 2.40 6.02 12.25
CA PRO A 164 2.33 7.41 12.72
C PRO A 164 1.48 7.61 13.97
N TRP A 165 0.71 6.61 14.38
CA TRP A 165 -0.19 6.65 15.54
C TRP A 165 0.33 5.72 16.64
N ILE A 166 0.13 6.14 17.89
CA ILE A 166 0.62 5.40 19.04
C ILE A 166 -0.14 4.07 19.28
N ASP A 167 -1.42 4.03 18.90
CA ASP A 167 -2.30 2.89 19.10
C ASP A 167 -3.51 2.92 18.14
N ALA A 168 -4.29 1.85 18.12
CA ALA A 168 -5.49 1.73 17.32
C ALA A 168 -6.57 2.77 17.67
N PRO A 169 -6.84 3.11 18.95
CA PRO A 169 -7.76 4.19 19.31
C PRO A 169 -7.38 5.55 18.70
N ALA A 170 -6.08 5.93 18.75
CA ALA A 170 -5.61 7.17 18.13
C ALA A 170 -5.78 7.14 16.60
N TYR A 171 -5.52 6.00 15.96
CA TYR A 171 -5.78 5.83 14.55
C TYR A 171 -7.26 5.94 14.20
N ARG A 172 -8.17 5.28 14.94
CA ARG A 172 -9.62 5.34 14.72
C ARG A 172 -10.16 6.77 14.74
N GLN A 173 -9.63 7.65 15.60
CA GLN A 173 -9.99 9.07 15.60
C GLN A 173 -9.67 9.74 14.24
N VAL A 174 -8.48 9.49 13.70
CA VAL A 174 -8.10 10.02 12.39
C VAL A 174 -8.88 9.35 11.27
N PHE A 175 -9.07 8.04 11.36
CA PHE A 175 -9.79 7.24 10.36
C PHE A 175 -11.23 7.75 10.16
N TYR A 176 -12.02 7.83 11.22
CA TYR A 176 -13.42 8.23 11.13
C TYR A 176 -13.63 9.73 10.93
N ASN A 177 -12.75 10.58 11.46
CA ASN A 177 -12.93 12.03 11.37
C ASN A 177 -12.29 12.65 10.11
N LYS A 178 -11.36 11.95 9.48
CA LYS A 178 -10.57 12.50 8.37
C LYS A 178 -10.54 11.60 7.14
N LEU A 179 -10.05 10.35 7.30
CA LEU A 179 -9.73 9.50 6.16
C LEU A 179 -10.99 8.97 5.48
N LEU A 180 -11.91 8.42 6.23
CA LEU A 180 -13.16 7.87 5.70
C LEU A 180 -14.04 8.96 5.07
N PRO A 181 -14.29 10.14 5.68
CA PRO A 181 -15.02 11.21 5.02
C PRO A 181 -14.38 11.72 3.73
N ALA A 182 -13.05 11.87 3.71
CA ALA A 182 -12.31 12.31 2.52
C ALA A 182 -12.42 11.33 1.34
N THR A 183 -12.71 10.07 1.62
CA THR A 183 -12.83 9.00 0.63
C THR A 183 -14.22 8.37 0.59
N TYR A 184 -15.23 9.11 1.07
CA TYR A 184 -16.60 8.61 1.23
C TYR A 184 -17.13 7.88 0.00
N ASN A 185 -17.01 8.48 -1.19
CA ASN A 185 -17.51 7.91 -2.45
C ASN A 185 -16.50 6.96 -3.12
N HIS A 186 -15.36 6.69 -2.48
CA HIS A 186 -14.35 5.84 -3.11
C HIS A 186 -14.82 4.38 -3.15
N ARG A 187 -14.68 3.78 -4.33
CA ARG A 187 -14.99 2.36 -4.55
C ARG A 187 -13.74 1.52 -4.25
N PRO A 188 -13.87 0.46 -3.44
CA PRO A 188 -12.75 -0.44 -3.17
C PRO A 188 -12.08 -0.96 -4.44
N SER A 189 -10.76 -0.98 -4.49
CA SER A 189 -10.03 -1.57 -5.62
C SER A 189 -10.31 -3.07 -5.77
N MET A 190 -10.48 -3.78 -4.64
CA MET A 190 -10.89 -5.19 -4.64
C MET A 190 -12.29 -5.39 -5.24
N LEU A 191 -13.25 -4.51 -4.96
CA LEU A 191 -14.58 -4.58 -5.58
C LEU A 191 -14.48 -4.43 -7.09
N GLN A 192 -13.68 -3.46 -7.55
CA GLN A 192 -13.44 -3.24 -8.99
C GLN A 192 -12.76 -4.45 -9.65
N ASP A 193 -11.82 -5.12 -8.95
CA ASP A 193 -11.22 -6.35 -9.45
C ASP A 193 -12.26 -7.47 -9.59
N LEU A 194 -13.12 -7.69 -8.58
CA LEU A 194 -14.18 -8.70 -8.62
C LEU A 194 -15.19 -8.45 -9.76
N GLU A 195 -15.65 -7.22 -9.93
CA GLU A 195 -16.57 -6.83 -11.01
C GLU A 195 -15.98 -7.04 -12.41
N ASN A 196 -14.65 -6.93 -12.51
CA ASN A 196 -13.91 -7.20 -13.75
C ASN A 196 -13.43 -8.66 -13.87
N HIS A 197 -13.91 -9.55 -12.99
CA HIS A 197 -13.51 -10.97 -12.92
C HIS A 197 -11.99 -11.18 -12.81
N LYS A 198 -11.30 -10.28 -12.08
CA LYS A 198 -9.87 -10.34 -11.83
C LYS A 198 -9.58 -10.84 -10.41
N PRO A 199 -8.47 -11.55 -10.19
CA PRO A 199 -7.98 -11.84 -8.86
C PRO A 199 -7.73 -10.54 -8.08
N THR A 200 -8.00 -10.57 -6.77
CA THR A 200 -7.74 -9.43 -5.88
C THR A 200 -6.33 -9.51 -5.28
N GLU A 201 -5.91 -8.43 -4.63
CA GLU A 201 -4.63 -8.38 -3.90
C GLU A 201 -4.82 -8.69 -2.40
N VAL A 202 -5.83 -9.49 -2.05
CA VAL A 202 -6.18 -9.83 -0.65
C VAL A 202 -5.00 -10.40 0.14
N GLU A 203 -4.15 -11.22 -0.50
CA GLU A 203 -3.00 -11.85 0.14
C GLU A 203 -1.91 -10.84 0.57
N ALA A 204 -1.77 -9.73 -0.13
CA ALA A 204 -0.83 -8.67 0.23
C ALA A 204 -1.39 -7.68 1.26
N MET A 205 -2.65 -7.81 1.65
CA MET A 205 -3.34 -6.99 2.65
C MET A 205 -3.68 -7.85 3.88
N VAL A 206 -4.90 -8.34 3.99
CA VAL A 206 -5.29 -9.16 5.16
C VAL A 206 -4.55 -10.50 5.21
N GLY A 207 -4.19 -11.08 4.07
CA GLY A 207 -3.34 -12.28 4.00
C GLY A 207 -1.96 -12.05 4.61
N TYR A 208 -1.33 -10.88 4.36
CA TYR A 208 -0.06 -10.51 4.99
C TYR A 208 -0.19 -10.41 6.52
N VAL A 209 -1.27 -9.78 7.01
CA VAL A 209 -1.52 -9.68 8.46
C VAL A 209 -1.72 -11.06 9.06
N ALA A 210 -2.57 -11.90 8.45
CA ALA A 210 -2.84 -13.26 8.93
C ALA A 210 -1.61 -14.18 8.93
N ALA A 211 -0.69 -14.00 7.97
CA ALA A 211 0.54 -14.78 7.91
C ALA A 211 1.62 -14.29 8.87
N SER A 212 1.47 -13.09 9.42
CA SER A 212 2.42 -12.44 10.35
C SER A 212 1.96 -12.49 11.81
N SER A 213 0.77 -13.05 12.07
CA SER A 213 0.16 -13.20 13.41
C SER A 213 0.72 -14.37 14.19
#